data_ca0959be4e62dd5ea99ffd233f299f7b
#
_entry.id   ca0959be4e62dd5ea99ffd233f299f7b
#
_cell.length_a   1.000
_cell.length_b   1.000
_cell.length_c   1.000
_cell.angle_alpha   90.00
_cell.angle_beta   90.00
_cell.angle_gamma   90.00
#
_symmetry.space_group_name_H-M   'P 1'
#
loop_
_entity.id
_entity.type
_entity.pdbx_description
1 polymer ?
#
loop_
_entity_poly.entity_id
_entity_poly.type
_entity_poly.pdbx_seq_one_letter_code
_entity_poly.pdbx_strand_id
1 'polypeptide(L)'
;MKNKNENLTFVFDVDDTICHTNNREYKNSVPDAEVIEKINKLYDSGNKIVLYTSRGMVSCDGDIEKAIEKNESILKEWLKENNVKYSELVFGKPIADFYIDDRCMNVKGFKESELEEFNTGKSGKKVYRFGEYVLKFADFYKRTSMKNFEKYKPNDIKSQKIISSLYDKMYLEYVDGKPLIDLVANGNYDLFSKLFFKDINKLKNKDNFAIRIDIEDLFHKLDLNVNNDKEEYYELNDVKLVDKAKRLIRSVSGTLYENKSMSHGDMIMSNILYSKDGLIYLDSEFNMFCSTYIMDLAKMYMSFLGYENIFGISEKKISKSYIKRYYKDVKVRYGKKVAFAMVALTYHYIVRLIRYNKDQLQNVNKLIAILEEYNGKQIKELLEK
;
A
#
# COMPACT_ATOMS: atom_id res chain seq x y z
N MET A 1 -16.34 13.43 10.61
CA MET A 1 -16.97 12.12 10.91
C MET A 1 -15.86 11.11 11.16
N LYS A 2 -15.73 10.54 12.36
CA LYS A 2 -14.79 9.47 12.63
C LYS A 2 -15.10 8.29 11.69
N ASN A 3 -14.12 7.85 10.90
CA ASN A 3 -14.24 6.67 10.03
C ASN A 3 -14.69 5.48 10.86
N LYS A 4 -15.90 4.99 10.62
CA LYS A 4 -16.39 3.72 11.13
C LYS A 4 -15.54 2.60 10.50
N ASN A 5 -14.93 1.77 11.35
CA ASN A 5 -14.43 0.42 11.10
C ASN A 5 -13.05 0.27 10.41
N GLU A 6 -12.00 0.78 11.04
CA GLU A 6 -10.63 0.32 10.78
C GLU A 6 -10.18 -0.78 11.77
N ASN A 7 -11.10 -1.31 12.58
CA ASN A 7 -10.80 -2.35 13.56
C ASN A 7 -10.72 -3.72 12.89
N LEU A 8 -9.75 -4.54 13.29
CA LEU A 8 -9.58 -5.89 12.79
C LEU A 8 -10.52 -6.85 13.50
N THR A 9 -10.84 -7.97 12.87
CA THR A 9 -11.56 -9.08 13.46
C THR A 9 -10.64 -10.28 13.57
N PHE A 10 -10.47 -10.79 14.77
CA PHE A 10 -9.73 -12.01 15.06
C PHE A 10 -10.70 -13.11 15.49
N VAL A 11 -10.57 -14.29 14.93
CA VAL A 11 -11.36 -15.47 15.29
C VAL A 11 -10.45 -16.49 15.93
N PHE A 12 -10.73 -16.86 17.18
CA PHE A 12 -9.95 -17.83 17.95
C PHE A 12 -10.77 -19.08 18.18
N ASP A 13 -10.19 -20.24 18.01
CA ASP A 13 -10.69 -21.45 18.61
C ASP A 13 -10.53 -21.41 20.13
N VAL A 14 -11.19 -22.29 20.84
CA VAL A 14 -11.14 -22.34 22.31
C VAL A 14 -10.19 -23.44 22.78
N ASP A 15 -10.53 -24.70 22.50
CA ASP A 15 -9.78 -25.84 22.98
C ASP A 15 -8.46 -25.99 22.23
N ASP A 16 -7.36 -26.23 22.95
CA ASP A 16 -5.99 -26.31 22.46
C ASP A 16 -5.51 -25.03 21.73
N THR A 17 -6.22 -23.91 21.97
CA THR A 17 -5.90 -22.58 21.46
C THR A 17 -5.77 -21.57 22.59
N ILE A 18 -6.85 -21.31 23.36
CA ILE A 18 -6.82 -20.42 24.53
C ILE A 18 -6.76 -21.18 25.85
N CYS A 19 -6.97 -22.49 25.81
CA CYS A 19 -6.85 -23.39 26.94
C CYS A 19 -6.48 -24.80 26.49
N HIS A 20 -5.97 -25.60 27.42
CA HIS A 20 -5.74 -27.02 27.22
C HIS A 20 -6.80 -27.82 27.95
N THR A 21 -7.54 -28.65 27.22
CA THR A 21 -8.65 -29.44 27.75
C THR A 21 -8.30 -30.91 27.71
N ASN A 22 -8.19 -31.56 28.89
CA ASN A 22 -7.98 -32.99 29.00
C ASN A 22 -9.31 -33.77 29.10
N ASN A 23 -9.44 -34.86 28.33
CA ASN A 23 -10.56 -35.78 28.38
C ASN A 23 -11.96 -35.11 28.27
N ARG A 24 -12.07 -33.95 27.64
CA ARG A 24 -13.31 -33.14 27.55
C ARG A 24 -13.85 -32.66 28.87
N GLU A 25 -12.99 -32.55 29.88
CA GLU A 25 -13.35 -31.95 31.17
C GLU A 25 -13.30 -30.43 31.05
N TYR A 26 -14.25 -29.85 30.35
CA TYR A 26 -14.29 -28.42 29.98
C TYR A 26 -14.23 -27.47 31.14
N LYS A 27 -14.78 -27.86 32.28
CA LYS A 27 -14.77 -27.07 33.51
C LYS A 27 -13.36 -26.90 34.09
N ASN A 28 -12.50 -27.91 33.87
CA ASN A 28 -11.12 -27.98 34.39
C ASN A 28 -10.06 -27.63 33.33
N SER A 29 -10.48 -26.98 32.23
CA SER A 29 -9.52 -26.57 31.19
C SER A 29 -8.47 -25.62 31.75
N VAL A 30 -7.18 -25.89 31.47
CA VAL A 30 -6.06 -25.06 31.92
C VAL A 30 -5.87 -23.89 30.93
N PRO A 31 -5.94 -22.64 31.41
CA PRO A 31 -5.78 -21.48 30.52
C PRO A 31 -4.37 -21.35 29.96
N ASP A 32 -4.22 -20.96 28.69
CA ASP A 32 -2.97 -20.45 28.13
C ASP A 32 -2.88 -18.95 28.42
N ALA A 33 -2.20 -18.61 29.52
CA ALA A 33 -2.12 -17.24 30.02
C ALA A 33 -1.51 -16.27 29.00
N GLU A 34 -0.51 -16.71 28.21
CA GLU A 34 0.15 -15.90 27.19
C GLU A 34 -0.81 -15.54 26.05
N VAL A 35 -1.57 -16.53 25.57
CA VAL A 35 -2.58 -16.31 24.53
C VAL A 35 -3.68 -15.39 25.03
N ILE A 36 -4.18 -15.61 26.24
CA ILE A 36 -5.25 -14.78 26.83
C ILE A 36 -4.80 -13.33 27.00
N GLU A 37 -3.60 -13.10 27.53
CA GLU A 37 -3.07 -11.74 27.67
C GLU A 37 -3.02 -11.02 26.30
N LYS A 38 -2.56 -11.72 25.27
CA LYS A 38 -2.46 -11.17 23.92
C LYS A 38 -3.83 -10.87 23.29
N ILE A 39 -4.80 -11.77 23.48
CA ILE A 39 -6.20 -11.55 23.09
C ILE A 39 -6.76 -10.30 23.77
N ASN A 40 -6.54 -10.16 25.09
CA ASN A 40 -7.02 -9.03 25.85
C ASN A 40 -6.40 -7.70 25.38
N LYS A 41 -5.11 -7.67 25.05
CA LYS A 41 -4.45 -6.51 24.43
C LYS A 41 -5.08 -6.13 23.09
N LEU A 42 -5.36 -7.12 22.25
CA LEU A 42 -6.03 -6.89 20.95
C LEU A 42 -7.45 -6.32 21.16
N TYR A 43 -8.21 -6.88 22.10
CA TYR A 43 -9.55 -6.39 22.45
C TYR A 43 -9.51 -4.95 22.96
N ASP A 44 -8.60 -4.64 23.90
CA ASP A 44 -8.45 -3.30 24.49
C ASP A 44 -7.99 -2.25 23.46
N SER A 45 -7.31 -2.69 22.41
CA SER A 45 -6.95 -1.87 21.26
C SER A 45 -8.13 -1.62 20.28
N GLY A 46 -9.33 -2.10 20.62
CA GLY A 46 -10.56 -1.86 19.85
C GLY A 46 -10.86 -2.90 18.76
N ASN A 47 -10.10 -3.98 18.67
CA ASN A 47 -10.37 -5.03 17.69
C ASN A 47 -11.55 -5.91 18.11
N LYS A 48 -12.26 -6.48 17.13
CA LYS A 48 -13.32 -7.47 17.39
C LYS A 48 -12.69 -8.85 17.62
N ILE A 49 -12.98 -9.46 18.78
CA ILE A 49 -12.56 -10.82 19.13
C ILE A 49 -13.76 -11.75 19.06
N VAL A 50 -13.68 -12.78 18.24
CA VAL A 50 -14.69 -13.83 18.12
C VAL A 50 -14.08 -15.13 18.62
N LEU A 51 -14.73 -15.78 19.59
CA LEU A 51 -14.39 -17.12 20.02
C LEU A 51 -15.29 -18.10 19.25
N TYR A 52 -14.71 -19.05 18.51
CA TYR A 52 -15.42 -19.99 17.66
C TYR A 52 -15.06 -21.42 18.05
N THR A 53 -16.00 -22.15 18.65
CA THR A 53 -15.72 -23.43 19.31
C THR A 53 -16.50 -24.59 18.71
N SER A 54 -15.88 -25.78 18.72
CA SER A 54 -16.49 -27.07 18.42
C SER A 54 -16.96 -27.83 19.67
N ARG A 55 -16.94 -27.19 20.86
CA ARG A 55 -17.38 -27.83 22.10
C ARG A 55 -18.80 -28.42 21.96
N GLY A 56 -18.96 -29.68 22.36
CA GLY A 56 -20.23 -30.37 22.28
C GLY A 56 -20.57 -30.97 20.92
N MET A 57 -19.92 -30.57 19.83
CA MET A 57 -20.30 -31.00 18.48
C MET A 57 -20.20 -32.53 18.30
N VAL A 58 -19.13 -33.18 18.81
CA VAL A 58 -19.02 -34.65 18.77
C VAL A 58 -20.08 -35.32 19.62
N SER A 59 -20.29 -34.85 20.85
CA SER A 59 -21.20 -35.50 21.83
C SER A 59 -22.68 -35.24 21.54
N CYS A 60 -22.98 -34.33 20.64
CA CYS A 60 -24.33 -33.99 20.19
C CYS A 60 -24.57 -34.29 18.70
N ASP A 61 -23.73 -35.13 18.08
CA ASP A 61 -23.86 -35.58 16.67
C ASP A 61 -24.01 -34.41 15.67
N GLY A 62 -23.29 -33.29 15.92
CA GLY A 62 -23.34 -32.09 15.08
C GLY A 62 -24.52 -31.15 15.36
N ASP A 63 -25.37 -31.44 16.33
CA ASP A 63 -26.51 -30.61 16.74
C ASP A 63 -26.01 -29.40 17.53
N ILE A 64 -26.05 -28.23 16.92
CA ILE A 64 -25.52 -26.98 17.47
C ILE A 64 -26.32 -26.52 18.66
N GLU A 65 -27.67 -26.64 18.64
CA GLU A 65 -28.55 -26.19 19.72
C GLU A 65 -28.30 -27.00 20.99
N LYS A 66 -28.21 -28.34 20.86
CA LYS A 66 -27.84 -29.20 22.00
C LYS A 66 -26.42 -28.95 22.51
N ALA A 67 -25.50 -28.63 21.62
CA ALA A 67 -24.11 -28.31 22.00
C ALA A 67 -24.07 -27.02 22.81
N ILE A 68 -24.82 -25.98 22.43
CA ILE A 68 -25.00 -24.73 23.17
C ILE A 68 -25.60 -24.99 24.53
N GLU A 69 -26.76 -25.68 24.60
CA GLU A 69 -27.47 -25.97 25.81
C GLU A 69 -26.59 -26.64 26.88
N LYS A 70 -25.74 -27.58 26.45
CA LYS A 70 -24.84 -28.31 27.35
C LYS A 70 -23.58 -27.55 27.77
N ASN A 71 -23.06 -26.67 26.94
CA ASN A 71 -21.68 -26.17 27.12
C ASN A 71 -21.58 -24.65 27.28
N GLU A 72 -22.58 -23.86 26.87
CA GLU A 72 -22.45 -22.41 26.82
C GLU A 72 -22.23 -21.80 28.21
N SER A 73 -23.02 -22.25 29.20
CA SER A 73 -22.90 -21.75 30.57
C SER A 73 -21.55 -22.07 31.19
N ILE A 74 -21.06 -23.29 30.99
CA ILE A 74 -19.75 -23.76 31.46
C ILE A 74 -18.63 -22.93 30.84
N LEU A 75 -18.69 -22.70 29.53
CA LEU A 75 -17.68 -21.94 28.83
C LEU A 75 -17.71 -20.47 29.25
N LYS A 76 -18.88 -19.84 29.36
CA LYS A 76 -19.01 -18.45 29.81
C LYS A 76 -18.46 -18.23 31.22
N GLU A 77 -18.72 -19.18 32.14
CA GLU A 77 -18.17 -19.15 33.50
C GLU A 77 -16.64 -19.23 33.45
N TRP A 78 -16.07 -20.21 32.71
CA TRP A 78 -14.64 -20.36 32.54
C TRP A 78 -13.97 -19.13 31.93
N LEU A 79 -14.55 -18.53 30.86
CA LEU A 79 -14.06 -17.31 30.26
C LEU A 79 -14.03 -16.13 31.22
N LYS A 80 -15.05 -16.01 32.07
CA LYS A 80 -15.15 -14.99 33.11
C LYS A 80 -14.06 -15.17 34.17
N GLU A 81 -13.90 -16.40 34.70
CA GLU A 81 -12.92 -16.74 35.74
C GLU A 81 -11.47 -16.46 35.25
N ASN A 82 -11.20 -16.69 33.95
CA ASN A 82 -9.88 -16.48 33.38
C ASN A 82 -9.72 -15.09 32.74
N ASN A 83 -10.68 -14.16 32.95
CA ASN A 83 -10.65 -12.78 32.47
C ASN A 83 -10.43 -12.68 30.93
N VAL A 84 -11.01 -13.58 30.15
CA VAL A 84 -10.91 -13.56 28.67
C VAL A 84 -11.87 -12.51 28.12
N LYS A 85 -11.35 -11.52 27.41
CA LYS A 85 -12.15 -10.48 26.74
C LYS A 85 -12.51 -10.90 25.33
N TYR A 86 -13.79 -10.82 24.99
CA TYR A 86 -14.28 -11.16 23.66
C TYR A 86 -15.51 -10.32 23.28
N SER A 87 -15.78 -10.20 21.99
CA SER A 87 -16.93 -9.50 21.44
C SER A 87 -18.09 -10.44 21.15
N GLU A 88 -17.79 -11.69 20.79
CA GLU A 88 -18.76 -12.68 20.34
C GLU A 88 -18.27 -14.08 20.67
N LEU A 89 -19.20 -14.96 21.08
CA LEU A 89 -18.95 -16.39 21.28
C LEU A 89 -19.87 -17.17 20.34
N VAL A 90 -19.27 -17.98 19.48
CA VAL A 90 -19.95 -18.75 18.43
C VAL A 90 -19.67 -20.23 18.63
N PHE A 91 -20.74 -21.01 18.68
CA PHE A 91 -20.71 -22.47 18.65
C PHE A 91 -20.90 -22.99 17.23
N GLY A 92 -20.70 -24.29 17.01
CA GLY A 92 -20.93 -24.93 15.72
C GLY A 92 -19.71 -24.92 14.80
N LYS A 93 -18.49 -24.70 15.32
CA LYS A 93 -17.28 -24.93 14.54
C LYS A 93 -17.27 -26.39 14.09
N PRO A 94 -17.20 -26.67 12.78
CA PRO A 94 -17.15 -28.03 12.27
C PRO A 94 -15.96 -28.80 12.87
N ILE A 95 -16.14 -30.09 13.10
CA ILE A 95 -15.01 -30.96 13.43
C ILE A 95 -14.35 -31.34 12.13
N ALA A 96 -13.05 -31.10 12.03
CA ALA A 96 -12.26 -31.38 10.85
C ALA A 96 -10.86 -31.83 11.25
N ASP A 97 -10.25 -32.68 10.41
CA ASP A 97 -8.85 -33.07 10.57
C ASP A 97 -7.91 -31.90 10.24
N PHE A 98 -8.29 -31.04 9.27
CA PHE A 98 -7.53 -29.87 8.83
C PHE A 98 -8.45 -28.68 8.57
N TYR A 99 -8.04 -27.48 9.01
CA TYR A 99 -8.60 -26.21 8.59
C TYR A 99 -7.64 -25.56 7.61
N ILE A 100 -8.09 -25.39 6.36
CA ILE A 100 -7.31 -24.80 5.28
C ILE A 100 -7.93 -23.45 4.98
N ASP A 101 -7.19 -22.37 5.23
CA ASP A 101 -7.64 -20.98 5.07
C ASP A 101 -6.45 -20.11 4.65
N ASP A 102 -6.69 -19.11 3.80
CA ASP A 102 -5.70 -18.15 3.30
C ASP A 102 -5.26 -17.12 4.34
N ARG A 103 -5.96 -17.06 5.50
CA ARG A 103 -5.72 -16.11 6.60
C ARG A 103 -5.51 -16.81 7.94
N CYS A 104 -5.22 -18.08 7.91
CA CYS A 104 -5.04 -18.87 9.13
C CYS A 104 -3.64 -18.72 9.69
N MET A 105 -3.55 -18.56 11.00
CA MET A 105 -2.30 -18.58 11.77
C MET A 105 -2.43 -19.61 12.88
N ASN A 106 -1.40 -20.41 13.09
CA ASN A 106 -1.39 -21.33 14.23
C ASN A 106 -1.05 -20.61 15.54
N VAL A 107 -1.33 -21.28 16.68
CA VAL A 107 -1.11 -20.70 18.02
C VAL A 107 0.34 -20.25 18.25
N LYS A 108 1.32 -21.01 17.76
CA LYS A 108 2.73 -20.65 17.88
C LYS A 108 3.02 -19.35 17.13
N GLY A 109 2.61 -19.25 15.87
CA GLY A 109 2.77 -18.03 15.06
C GLY A 109 2.05 -16.84 15.70
N PHE A 110 0.88 -17.03 16.31
CA PHE A 110 0.17 -15.99 17.06
C PHE A 110 0.98 -15.51 18.27
N LYS A 111 1.55 -16.43 19.06
CA LYS A 111 2.40 -16.08 20.20
C LYS A 111 3.64 -15.29 19.81
N GLU A 112 4.28 -15.65 18.68
CA GLU A 112 5.50 -15.03 18.18
C GLU A 112 5.27 -13.72 17.42
N SER A 113 4.00 -13.35 17.08
CA SER A 113 3.67 -12.18 16.28
C SER A 113 3.10 -11.05 17.13
N GLU A 114 3.49 -9.82 16.83
CA GLU A 114 2.87 -8.61 17.38
C GLU A 114 2.08 -7.88 16.29
N LEU A 115 0.97 -7.22 16.68
CA LEU A 115 0.23 -6.36 15.78
C LEU A 115 0.93 -4.99 15.75
N GLU A 116 1.56 -4.71 14.62
CA GLU A 116 2.21 -3.43 14.37
C GLU A 116 1.35 -2.58 13.44
N GLU A 117 1.09 -1.33 13.83
CA GLU A 117 0.47 -0.35 12.94
C GLU A 117 1.56 0.47 12.26
N PHE A 118 1.59 0.45 10.93
CA PHE A 118 2.47 1.32 10.16
C PHE A 118 1.78 2.64 9.84
N ASN A 119 2.43 3.74 10.18
CA ASN A 119 2.03 5.04 9.67
C ASN A 119 2.35 5.11 8.19
N THR A 120 1.39 4.82 7.35
CA THR A 120 1.54 4.90 5.91
C THR A 120 1.09 6.26 5.43
N GLY A 121 1.91 6.83 4.57
CA GLY A 121 1.68 8.02 3.76
C GLY A 121 0.31 8.71 3.81
N LYS A 122 0.14 9.73 3.00
CA LYS A 122 -0.96 10.71 3.11
C LYS A 122 -2.37 10.22 2.79
N SER A 123 -2.58 8.95 2.44
CA SER A 123 -3.93 8.40 2.22
C SER A 123 -4.74 8.28 3.53
N GLY A 124 -4.10 8.41 4.68
CA GLY A 124 -4.73 8.25 6.00
C GLY A 124 -5.26 6.83 6.27
N LYS A 125 -5.03 5.89 5.35
CA LYS A 125 -5.45 4.50 5.51
C LYS A 125 -4.41 3.74 6.32
N LYS A 126 -4.86 3.02 7.33
CA LYS A 126 -4.00 2.22 8.19
C LYS A 126 -3.45 0.99 7.47
N VAL A 127 -2.23 0.65 7.78
CA VAL A 127 -1.60 -0.61 7.39
C VAL A 127 -1.11 -1.31 8.65
N TYR A 128 -1.43 -2.59 8.75
CA TYR A 128 -1.04 -3.41 9.88
C TYR A 128 -0.12 -4.53 9.42
N ARG A 129 0.87 -4.83 10.24
CA ARG A 129 1.62 -6.08 10.15
C ARG A 129 1.21 -7.00 11.28
N PHE A 130 1.03 -8.27 10.95
CA PHE A 130 0.87 -9.33 11.94
C PHE A 130 1.60 -10.59 11.47
N GLY A 131 2.75 -10.85 12.06
CA GLY A 131 3.65 -11.91 11.60
C GLY A 131 4.14 -11.68 10.17
N GLU A 132 3.88 -12.65 9.29
CA GLU A 132 4.25 -12.60 7.87
C GLU A 132 3.18 -11.93 6.98
N TYR A 133 2.11 -11.43 7.57
CA TYR A 133 1.02 -10.78 6.86
C TYR A 133 1.08 -9.27 7.02
N VAL A 134 0.80 -8.59 5.92
CA VAL A 134 0.50 -7.15 5.91
C VAL A 134 -0.95 -6.96 5.50
N LEU A 135 -1.73 -6.33 6.34
CA LEU A 135 -3.10 -5.94 6.05
C LEU A 135 -3.14 -4.46 5.67
N LYS A 136 -3.69 -4.20 4.48
CA LYS A 136 -3.89 -2.84 3.97
C LYS A 136 -5.34 -2.59 3.63
N PHE A 137 -5.89 -1.44 4.08
CA PHE A 137 -7.19 -0.98 3.62
C PHE A 137 -7.03 -0.34 2.24
N ALA A 138 -7.75 -0.85 1.24
CA ALA A 138 -7.66 -0.44 -0.14
C ALA A 138 -9.04 -0.46 -0.80
N ASP A 139 -9.40 0.63 -1.51
CA ASP A 139 -10.62 0.68 -2.31
C ASP A 139 -10.55 -0.26 -3.52
N PHE A 140 -11.64 -0.37 -4.24
CA PHE A 140 -11.74 -1.22 -5.41
C PHE A 140 -10.68 -0.90 -6.48
N TYR A 141 -10.45 0.39 -6.75
CA TYR A 141 -9.48 0.82 -7.78
C TYR A 141 -8.05 0.43 -7.41
N LYS A 142 -7.67 0.65 -6.16
CA LYS A 142 -6.33 0.29 -5.67
C LYS A 142 -6.09 -1.22 -5.73
N ARG A 143 -7.07 -2.02 -5.27
CA ARG A 143 -6.97 -3.48 -5.35
C ARG A 143 -6.86 -4.00 -6.78
N THR A 144 -7.67 -3.44 -7.68
CA THR A 144 -7.64 -3.79 -9.11
C THR A 144 -6.30 -3.43 -9.75
N SER A 145 -5.79 -2.25 -9.45
CA SER A 145 -4.49 -1.78 -9.93
C SER A 145 -3.35 -2.71 -9.50
N MET A 146 -3.28 -3.06 -8.22
CA MET A 146 -2.24 -3.94 -7.69
C MET A 146 -2.34 -5.36 -8.28
N LYS A 147 -3.56 -5.92 -8.41
CA LYS A 147 -3.78 -7.23 -9.05
C LYS A 147 -3.37 -7.22 -10.52
N ASN A 148 -3.70 -6.16 -11.25
CA ASN A 148 -3.32 -6.02 -12.65
C ASN A 148 -1.79 -5.88 -12.81
N PHE A 149 -1.13 -5.10 -11.94
CA PHE A 149 0.31 -5.02 -11.96
C PHE A 149 0.94 -6.40 -11.74
N GLU A 150 0.53 -7.13 -10.69
CA GLU A 150 1.03 -8.47 -10.39
C GLU A 150 0.82 -9.45 -11.55
N LYS A 151 -0.34 -9.39 -12.19
CA LYS A 151 -0.69 -10.26 -13.33
C LYS A 151 0.12 -9.99 -14.58
N TYR A 152 0.40 -8.72 -14.88
CA TYR A 152 0.96 -8.31 -16.17
C TYR A 152 2.44 -7.91 -16.13
N LYS A 153 3.03 -7.66 -14.96
CA LYS A 153 4.44 -7.30 -14.83
C LYS A 153 5.37 -8.37 -15.41
N PRO A 154 6.60 -8.00 -15.83
CA PRO A 154 7.63 -8.98 -16.14
C PRO A 154 7.88 -9.93 -14.95
N ASN A 155 8.07 -11.23 -15.23
CA ASN A 155 8.21 -12.25 -14.19
C ASN A 155 9.41 -12.04 -13.27
N ASP A 156 10.44 -11.38 -13.75
CA ASP A 156 11.67 -11.07 -13.03
C ASP A 156 11.64 -9.69 -12.33
N ILE A 157 10.52 -8.98 -12.37
CA ILE A 157 10.24 -7.83 -11.49
C ILE A 157 9.55 -8.36 -10.22
N LYS A 158 10.20 -8.13 -9.08
CA LYS A 158 9.68 -8.52 -7.77
C LYS A 158 8.69 -7.47 -7.26
N SER A 159 7.55 -7.91 -6.80
CA SER A 159 6.55 -7.08 -6.11
C SER A 159 6.04 -7.80 -4.88
N GLN A 160 5.46 -7.05 -3.97
CA GLN A 160 4.80 -7.61 -2.81
C GLN A 160 3.64 -8.52 -3.27
N LYS A 161 3.66 -9.78 -2.83
CA LYS A 161 2.66 -10.76 -3.23
C LYS A 161 1.33 -10.49 -2.56
N ILE A 162 0.25 -10.57 -3.35
CA ILE A 162 -1.13 -10.52 -2.85
C ILE A 162 -1.53 -11.94 -2.45
N ILE A 163 -1.79 -12.14 -1.15
CA ILE A 163 -2.28 -13.41 -0.62
C ILE A 163 -3.77 -13.52 -0.87
N SER A 164 -4.52 -12.52 -0.41
CA SER A 164 -5.96 -12.43 -0.68
C SER A 164 -6.48 -11.00 -0.64
N SER A 165 -7.74 -10.79 -1.05
CA SER A 165 -8.40 -9.49 -0.88
C SER A 165 -9.88 -9.68 -0.63
N LEU A 166 -10.42 -8.98 0.38
CA LEU A 166 -11.81 -9.07 0.79
C LEU A 166 -12.37 -7.66 1.05
N TYR A 167 -13.48 -7.30 0.37
CA TYR A 167 -14.14 -6.00 0.46
C TYR A 167 -13.16 -4.83 0.29
N ASP A 168 -12.84 -4.13 1.36
CA ASP A 168 -11.95 -2.97 1.43
C ASP A 168 -10.55 -3.30 1.97
N LYS A 169 -10.20 -4.58 2.09
CA LYS A 169 -8.96 -5.08 2.67
C LYS A 169 -8.15 -5.90 1.67
N MET A 170 -6.83 -5.76 1.76
CA MET A 170 -5.86 -6.61 1.07
C MET A 170 -4.94 -7.26 2.10
N TYR A 171 -4.73 -8.54 1.94
CA TYR A 171 -3.77 -9.34 2.69
C TYR A 171 -2.56 -9.58 1.78
N LEU A 172 -1.42 -9.10 2.23
CA LEU A 172 -0.18 -9.09 1.47
C LEU A 172 0.89 -9.85 2.25
N GLU A 173 1.85 -10.42 1.55
CA GLU A 173 3.05 -10.98 2.17
C GLU A 173 3.90 -9.87 2.78
N TYR A 174 4.40 -10.09 4.01
CA TYR A 174 5.42 -9.20 4.56
C TYR A 174 6.74 -9.43 3.81
N VAL A 175 7.34 -8.34 3.37
CA VAL A 175 8.62 -8.36 2.65
C VAL A 175 9.66 -7.66 3.50
N ASP A 176 10.71 -8.40 3.87
CA ASP A 176 11.86 -7.81 4.54
C ASP A 176 12.75 -7.08 3.55
N GLY A 177 13.05 -5.82 3.83
CA GLY A 177 13.87 -4.98 3.00
C GLY A 177 13.99 -3.57 3.56
N LYS A 178 15.01 -2.84 3.12
CA LYS A 178 15.20 -1.44 3.50
C LYS A 178 14.57 -0.51 2.46
N PRO A 179 13.94 0.59 2.85
CA PRO A 179 13.44 1.58 1.90
C PRO A 179 14.54 2.05 0.93
N LEU A 180 14.22 2.18 -0.35
CA LEU A 180 15.17 2.59 -1.38
C LEU A 180 15.80 3.97 -1.08
N ILE A 181 15.06 4.84 -0.42
CA ILE A 181 15.55 6.15 0.00
C ILE A 181 16.78 6.05 0.90
N ASP A 182 16.88 5.02 1.76
CA ASP A 182 18.04 4.80 2.63
C ASP A 182 19.29 4.47 1.81
N LEU A 183 19.14 3.67 0.75
CA LEU A 183 20.25 3.35 -0.15
C LEU A 183 20.80 4.62 -0.82
N VAL A 184 19.90 5.46 -1.36
CA VAL A 184 20.26 6.68 -2.08
C VAL A 184 20.81 7.75 -1.13
N ALA A 185 20.20 7.95 0.02
CA ALA A 185 20.63 8.93 1.02
C ALA A 185 22.03 8.60 1.58
N ASN A 186 22.38 7.31 1.66
CA ASN A 186 23.69 6.83 2.08
C ASN A 186 24.77 6.89 0.97
N GLY A 187 24.50 7.58 -0.13
CA GLY A 187 25.49 7.82 -1.19
C GLY A 187 25.57 6.75 -2.28
N ASN A 188 24.75 5.72 -2.26
CA ASN A 188 24.82 4.59 -3.19
C ASN A 188 24.00 4.83 -4.49
N TYR A 189 24.15 6.02 -5.09
CA TYR A 189 23.45 6.36 -6.34
C TYR A 189 23.78 5.42 -7.49
N ASP A 190 25.01 4.94 -7.63
CA ASP A 190 25.41 4.06 -8.73
C ASP A 190 24.71 2.71 -8.67
N LEU A 191 24.60 2.13 -7.49
CA LEU A 191 23.85 0.89 -7.29
C LEU A 191 22.37 1.10 -7.55
N PHE A 192 21.78 2.20 -7.03
CA PHE A 192 20.41 2.61 -7.36
C PHE A 192 20.22 2.68 -8.89
N SER A 193 21.04 3.45 -9.59
CA SER A 193 20.95 3.67 -11.04
C SER A 193 21.00 2.34 -11.81
N LYS A 194 21.93 1.45 -11.44
CA LYS A 194 22.07 0.13 -12.05
C LYS A 194 20.80 -0.71 -11.89
N LEU A 195 20.26 -0.80 -10.70
CA LEU A 195 19.09 -1.66 -10.39
C LEU A 195 17.81 -1.06 -10.99
N PHE A 196 17.56 0.22 -10.72
CA PHE A 196 16.35 0.91 -11.14
C PHE A 196 16.19 0.94 -12.67
N PHE A 197 17.21 1.38 -13.41
CA PHE A 197 17.10 1.45 -14.86
C PHE A 197 17.08 0.07 -15.55
N LYS A 198 17.63 -0.96 -14.92
CA LYS A 198 17.44 -2.34 -15.37
C LYS A 198 15.96 -2.72 -15.36
N ASP A 199 15.24 -2.41 -14.27
CA ASP A 199 13.83 -2.76 -14.12
C ASP A 199 12.93 -1.84 -14.97
N ILE A 200 13.24 -0.55 -15.11
CA ILE A 200 12.56 0.35 -16.05
C ILE A 200 12.64 -0.19 -17.49
N ASN A 201 13.80 -0.72 -17.92
CA ASN A 201 13.94 -1.30 -19.26
C ASN A 201 13.06 -2.55 -19.46
N LYS A 202 12.86 -3.36 -18.41
CA LYS A 202 11.94 -4.50 -18.47
C LYS A 202 10.49 -4.05 -18.62
N LEU A 203 10.06 -3.04 -17.86
CA LEU A 203 8.73 -2.45 -17.98
C LEU A 203 8.49 -1.83 -19.35
N LYS A 204 9.49 -1.08 -19.86
CA LYS A 204 9.47 -0.48 -21.20
C LYS A 204 9.29 -1.50 -22.31
N ASN A 205 9.97 -2.64 -22.21
CA ASN A 205 10.01 -3.66 -23.26
C ASN A 205 8.92 -4.72 -23.12
N LYS A 206 8.02 -4.59 -22.12
CA LYS A 206 6.92 -5.54 -21.93
C LYS A 206 5.83 -5.24 -22.95
N ASP A 207 5.71 -6.12 -23.95
CA ASP A 207 4.60 -6.09 -24.89
C ASP A 207 3.28 -6.39 -24.18
N ASN A 208 2.36 -5.45 -24.27
CA ASN A 208 1.00 -5.62 -23.78
C ASN A 208 0.01 -4.86 -24.67
N PHE A 209 -0.74 -5.58 -25.50
CA PHE A 209 -1.71 -5.02 -26.43
C PHE A 209 -2.85 -4.22 -25.77
N ALA A 210 -3.07 -4.42 -24.47
CA ALA A 210 -4.12 -3.75 -23.71
C ALA A 210 -3.71 -2.37 -23.20
N ILE A 211 -2.41 -2.02 -23.24
CA ILE A 211 -1.90 -0.74 -22.72
C ILE A 211 -2.22 0.40 -23.69
N ARG A 212 -2.80 1.46 -23.15
CA ARG A 212 -3.15 2.68 -23.86
C ARG A 212 -2.54 3.90 -23.19
N ILE A 213 -2.59 5.04 -23.86
CA ILE A 213 -2.38 6.36 -23.27
C ILE A 213 -3.66 7.16 -23.51
N ASP A 214 -4.36 7.46 -22.43
CA ASP A 214 -5.48 8.37 -22.42
C ASP A 214 -5.07 9.65 -21.68
N ILE A 215 -4.85 10.72 -22.44
CA ILE A 215 -4.44 12.01 -21.90
C ILE A 215 -5.59 12.66 -21.11
N GLU A 216 -6.83 12.40 -21.50
CA GLU A 216 -8.00 12.91 -20.77
C GLU A 216 -8.08 12.31 -19.35
N ASP A 217 -7.60 11.05 -19.14
CA ASP A 217 -7.48 10.49 -17.79
C ASP A 217 -6.50 11.32 -16.91
N LEU A 218 -5.39 11.80 -17.50
CA LEU A 218 -4.48 12.71 -16.79
C LEU A 218 -5.11 14.06 -16.49
N PHE A 219 -5.91 14.61 -17.42
CA PHE A 219 -6.61 15.88 -17.22
C PHE A 219 -7.72 15.74 -16.20
N HIS A 220 -8.53 14.69 -16.28
CA HIS A 220 -9.57 14.41 -15.30
C HIS A 220 -8.99 14.33 -13.87
N LYS A 221 -7.84 13.70 -13.69
CA LYS A 221 -7.16 13.65 -12.39
C LYS A 221 -6.69 15.03 -11.88
N LEU A 222 -6.43 15.98 -12.79
CA LEU A 222 -6.16 17.38 -12.43
C LEU A 222 -7.45 18.14 -12.12
N ASP A 223 -8.52 17.93 -12.93
CA ASP A 223 -9.80 18.60 -12.75
C ASP A 223 -10.49 18.22 -11.44
N LEU A 224 -10.31 16.98 -10.97
CA LEU A 224 -10.76 16.59 -9.64
C LEU A 224 -10.12 17.42 -8.50
N ASN A 225 -9.03 18.13 -8.77
CA ASN A 225 -8.44 19.07 -7.83
C ASN A 225 -9.23 20.38 -7.74
N VAL A 226 -9.95 20.74 -8.80
CA VAL A 226 -10.66 22.05 -8.94
C VAL A 226 -12.18 21.91 -8.77
N ASN A 227 -12.77 20.74 -9.07
CA ASN A 227 -14.23 20.53 -9.18
C ASN A 227 -14.81 19.66 -8.06
N ASN A 228 -14.34 19.72 -6.83
CA ASN A 228 -15.05 19.05 -5.74
C ASN A 228 -16.31 19.82 -5.37
N ASP A 229 -17.49 19.14 -5.38
CA ASP A 229 -18.84 19.63 -5.04
C ASP A 229 -19.02 20.17 -3.60
N LYS A 230 -17.94 20.39 -2.88
CA LYS A 230 -17.93 21.14 -1.63
C LYS A 230 -17.39 22.52 -1.92
N GLU A 231 -18.24 23.52 -1.74
CA GLU A 231 -18.06 24.98 -1.88
C GLU A 231 -16.81 25.56 -1.14
N GLU A 232 -15.62 25.02 -1.36
CA GLU A 232 -14.38 25.60 -0.88
C GLU A 232 -13.62 26.21 -2.07
N TYR A 233 -13.54 27.52 -2.07
CA TYR A 233 -12.81 28.36 -3.03
C TYR A 233 -11.38 27.83 -3.25
N TYR A 234 -11.09 27.40 -4.48
CA TYR A 234 -9.72 27.27 -4.95
C TYR A 234 -9.16 28.68 -5.20
N GLU A 235 -7.95 28.93 -4.72
CA GLU A 235 -7.27 30.18 -5.02
C GLU A 235 -6.97 30.26 -6.52
N LEU A 236 -7.01 31.45 -7.08
CA LEU A 236 -6.70 31.71 -8.51
C LEU A 236 -5.35 31.12 -8.96
N ASN A 237 -4.41 30.96 -8.01
CA ASN A 237 -3.11 30.35 -8.25
C ASN A 237 -3.18 28.84 -8.54
N ASP A 238 -4.10 28.12 -7.92
CA ASP A 238 -4.25 26.66 -8.13
C ASP A 238 -4.77 26.37 -9.55
N VAL A 239 -5.70 27.17 -10.03
CA VAL A 239 -6.20 27.09 -11.42
C VAL A 239 -5.06 27.31 -12.41
N LYS A 240 -4.20 28.31 -12.18
CA LYS A 240 -3.03 28.58 -13.06
C LYS A 240 -2.04 27.42 -13.08
N LEU A 241 -1.82 26.75 -11.94
CA LEU A 241 -0.94 25.58 -11.87
C LEU A 241 -1.52 24.38 -12.63
N VAL A 242 -2.85 24.15 -12.51
CA VAL A 242 -3.55 23.10 -13.25
C VAL A 242 -3.48 23.35 -14.76
N ASP A 243 -3.76 24.57 -15.23
CA ASP A 243 -3.68 24.93 -16.64
C ASP A 243 -2.25 24.78 -17.18
N LYS A 244 -1.24 25.19 -16.41
CA LYS A 244 0.14 25.00 -16.79
C LYS A 244 0.49 23.51 -16.90
N ALA A 245 0.03 22.68 -15.95
CA ALA A 245 0.27 21.24 -16.01
C ALA A 245 -0.38 20.61 -17.26
N LYS A 246 -1.64 20.98 -17.59
CA LYS A 246 -2.33 20.50 -18.79
C LYS A 246 -1.60 20.90 -20.09
N ARG A 247 -1.12 22.14 -20.18
CA ARG A 247 -0.31 22.60 -21.33
C ARG A 247 0.98 21.81 -21.48
N LEU A 248 1.69 21.56 -20.39
CA LEU A 248 2.91 20.74 -20.39
C LEU A 248 2.62 19.31 -20.86
N ILE A 249 1.56 18.67 -20.39
CA ILE A 249 1.18 17.32 -20.85
C ILE A 249 0.80 17.31 -22.35
N ARG A 250 0.04 18.30 -22.82
CA ARG A 250 -0.28 18.42 -24.26
C ARG A 250 1.00 18.51 -25.12
N SER A 251 1.98 19.30 -24.70
CA SER A 251 3.23 19.50 -25.46
C SER A 251 4.10 18.23 -25.57
N VAL A 252 3.91 17.24 -24.72
CA VAL A 252 4.65 15.95 -24.74
C VAL A 252 3.78 14.76 -25.12
N SER A 253 2.52 14.97 -25.45
CA SER A 253 1.54 13.90 -25.73
C SER A 253 2.03 12.88 -26.76
N GLY A 254 2.59 13.33 -27.89
CA GLY A 254 3.18 12.46 -28.89
C GLY A 254 4.26 11.55 -28.33
N THR A 255 5.15 12.09 -27.48
CA THR A 255 6.18 11.28 -26.82
C THR A 255 5.58 10.23 -25.88
N LEU A 256 4.50 10.55 -25.17
CA LEU A 256 3.81 9.59 -24.32
C LEU A 256 3.18 8.46 -25.15
N TYR A 257 2.49 8.80 -26.24
CA TYR A 257 1.89 7.82 -27.16
C TYR A 257 2.91 6.86 -27.77
N GLU A 258 4.05 7.40 -28.22
CA GLU A 258 5.15 6.61 -28.80
C GLU A 258 5.80 5.65 -27.77
N ASN A 259 5.71 5.97 -26.49
CA ASN A 259 6.36 5.23 -25.40
C ASN A 259 5.36 4.55 -24.46
N LYS A 260 4.18 4.19 -24.95
CA LYS A 260 3.22 3.39 -24.16
C LYS A 260 3.89 2.08 -23.74
N SER A 261 3.74 1.73 -22.48
CA SER A 261 4.36 0.53 -21.90
C SER A 261 3.76 0.24 -20.54
N MET A 262 4.15 -0.85 -19.94
CA MET A 262 3.80 -1.09 -18.55
C MET A 262 4.49 -0.09 -17.63
N SER A 263 3.82 0.30 -16.54
CA SER A 263 4.37 1.11 -15.47
C SER A 263 3.90 0.57 -14.11
N HIS A 264 4.63 0.86 -13.06
CA HIS A 264 4.18 0.66 -11.70
C HIS A 264 3.10 1.70 -11.31
N GLY A 265 3.22 2.91 -11.84
CA GLY A 265 2.27 4.02 -11.68
C GLY A 265 2.47 4.86 -10.43
N ASP A 266 3.13 4.34 -9.38
CA ASP A 266 3.50 5.08 -8.17
C ASP A 266 4.90 4.72 -7.67
N MET A 267 5.88 4.81 -8.57
CA MET A 267 7.27 4.42 -8.34
C MET A 267 8.07 5.53 -7.64
N ILE A 268 7.67 5.86 -6.40
CA ILE A 268 8.43 6.73 -5.48
C ILE A 268 9.37 5.88 -4.62
N MET A 269 10.41 6.48 -4.04
CA MET A 269 11.42 5.73 -3.26
C MET A 269 10.84 5.05 -2.02
N SER A 270 9.80 5.61 -1.41
CA SER A 270 9.12 5.02 -0.26
C SER A 270 8.28 3.76 -0.60
N ASN A 271 7.92 3.58 -1.89
CA ASN A 271 7.21 2.40 -2.37
C ASN A 271 8.13 1.32 -2.93
N ILE A 272 9.43 1.41 -2.68
CA ILE A 272 10.42 0.45 -3.16
C ILE A 272 11.30 0.02 -2.00
N LEU A 273 11.40 -1.28 -1.80
CA LEU A 273 12.36 -1.87 -0.88
C LEU A 273 13.60 -2.35 -1.65
N TYR A 274 14.73 -2.23 -0.99
CA TYR A 274 15.99 -2.80 -1.44
C TYR A 274 16.38 -3.99 -0.55
N SER A 275 16.66 -5.11 -1.18
CA SER A 275 17.16 -6.32 -0.53
C SER A 275 18.41 -6.84 -1.22
N LYS A 276 19.03 -7.89 -0.68
CA LYS A 276 20.14 -8.59 -1.34
C LYS A 276 19.79 -9.12 -2.74
N ASP A 277 18.51 -9.36 -2.98
CA ASP A 277 17.99 -9.92 -4.22
C ASP A 277 17.53 -8.84 -5.22
N GLY A 278 17.73 -7.56 -4.93
CA GLY A 278 17.38 -6.44 -5.78
C GLY A 278 16.22 -5.58 -5.25
N LEU A 279 15.50 -4.93 -6.16
CA LEU A 279 14.38 -4.06 -5.82
C LEU A 279 13.07 -4.86 -5.72
N ILE A 280 12.23 -4.49 -4.75
CA ILE A 280 10.91 -5.07 -4.54
C ILE A 280 9.91 -3.92 -4.50
N TYR A 281 8.93 -3.98 -5.37
CA TYR A 281 7.95 -2.91 -5.58
C TYR A 281 6.70 -3.12 -4.75
N LEU A 282 6.29 -2.07 -4.04
CA LEU A 282 5.12 -2.03 -3.17
C LEU A 282 4.08 -1.09 -3.79
N ASP A 283 2.82 -1.36 -3.54
CA ASP A 283 1.75 -0.38 -3.68
C ASP A 283 1.54 0.21 -5.09
N SER A 284 1.58 -0.63 -6.12
CA SER A 284 1.42 -0.19 -7.51
C SER A 284 0.07 0.52 -7.78
N GLU A 285 0.11 1.48 -8.70
CA GLU A 285 -1.05 2.19 -9.27
C GLU A 285 -1.15 2.00 -10.79
N PHE A 286 -0.86 0.79 -11.25
CA PHE A 286 -0.92 0.45 -12.66
C PHE A 286 -2.32 0.68 -13.25
N ASN A 287 -2.41 1.47 -14.30
CA ASN A 287 -3.63 1.73 -15.07
C ASN A 287 -3.38 1.40 -16.54
N MET A 288 -4.01 0.36 -17.05
CA MET A 288 -3.84 -0.08 -18.44
C MET A 288 -4.37 0.93 -19.48
N PHE A 289 -5.26 1.84 -19.08
CA PHE A 289 -5.81 2.88 -19.95
C PHE A 289 -4.91 4.10 -20.07
N CYS A 290 -3.95 4.28 -19.14
CA CYS A 290 -2.97 5.35 -19.21
C CYS A 290 -1.67 4.90 -18.56
N SER A 291 -0.77 4.27 -19.35
CA SER A 291 0.47 3.69 -18.81
C SER A 291 1.66 3.85 -19.74
N THR A 292 2.76 4.35 -19.18
CA THR A 292 4.08 4.44 -19.80
C THR A 292 5.16 4.41 -18.73
N TYR A 293 6.29 3.76 -19.00
CA TYR A 293 7.45 3.78 -18.08
C TYR A 293 7.94 5.19 -17.74
N ILE A 294 7.59 6.20 -18.55
CA ILE A 294 7.94 7.61 -18.29
C ILE A 294 7.22 8.12 -17.02
N MET A 295 6.05 7.56 -16.68
CA MET A 295 5.36 7.87 -15.42
C MET A 295 6.21 7.45 -14.22
N ASP A 296 6.84 6.29 -14.29
CA ASP A 296 7.70 5.79 -13.22
C ASP A 296 8.98 6.60 -13.10
N LEU A 297 9.56 7.02 -14.25
CA LEU A 297 10.68 7.96 -14.26
C LEU A 297 10.30 9.30 -13.60
N ALA A 298 9.10 9.80 -13.86
CA ALA A 298 8.62 11.07 -13.31
C ALA A 298 8.35 10.98 -11.79
N LYS A 299 7.76 9.89 -11.33
CA LYS A 299 7.56 9.62 -9.90
C LYS A 299 8.88 9.51 -9.14
N MET A 300 9.84 8.78 -9.70
CA MET A 300 11.18 8.70 -9.14
C MET A 300 11.88 10.07 -9.13
N TYR A 301 11.69 10.89 -10.18
CA TYR A 301 12.25 12.24 -10.22
C TYR A 301 11.66 13.13 -9.12
N MET A 302 10.36 13.01 -8.84
CA MET A 302 9.70 13.69 -7.73
C MET A 302 10.35 13.34 -6.38
N SER A 303 10.74 12.07 -6.15
CA SER A 303 11.50 11.66 -4.97
C SER A 303 12.87 12.36 -4.90
N PHE A 304 13.60 12.46 -6.01
CA PHE A 304 14.87 13.21 -6.04
C PHE A 304 14.72 14.70 -5.75
N LEU A 305 13.56 15.31 -6.07
CA LEU A 305 13.24 16.69 -5.69
C LEU A 305 12.97 16.85 -4.19
N GLY A 306 12.92 15.75 -3.43
CA GLY A 306 12.77 15.73 -1.98
C GLY A 306 11.33 15.52 -1.51
N TYR A 307 10.48 14.91 -2.34
CA TYR A 307 9.07 14.64 -2.01
C TYR A 307 8.91 14.00 -0.63
N GLU A 308 9.59 12.88 -0.36
CA GLU A 308 9.44 12.15 0.90
C GLU A 308 9.84 12.99 2.12
N ASN A 309 10.89 13.82 1.98
CA ASN A 309 11.35 14.67 3.08
C ASN A 309 10.44 15.89 3.28
N ILE A 310 10.05 16.57 2.18
CA ILE A 310 9.18 17.76 2.24
C ILE A 310 7.82 17.42 2.83
N PHE A 311 7.32 16.21 2.55
CA PHE A 311 6.03 15.78 3.04
C PHE A 311 6.08 14.97 4.34
N GLY A 312 7.23 14.82 4.97
CA GLY A 312 7.38 14.14 6.26
C GLY A 312 7.20 12.62 6.19
N ILE A 313 7.36 12.01 5.01
CA ILE A 313 7.31 10.55 4.82
C ILE A 313 8.64 9.93 5.29
N SER A 314 9.74 10.63 5.09
CA SER A 314 11.08 10.23 5.52
C SER A 314 11.90 11.42 5.98
N GLU A 315 12.66 11.25 7.05
CA GLU A 315 13.63 12.25 7.50
C GLU A 315 14.92 12.26 6.66
N LYS A 316 15.12 11.26 5.80
CA LYS A 316 16.30 11.12 4.96
C LYS A 316 16.37 12.21 3.90
N LYS A 317 17.53 12.85 3.78
CA LYS A 317 17.80 13.89 2.78
C LYS A 317 18.65 13.34 1.66
N ILE A 318 18.19 13.53 0.42
CA ILE A 318 18.92 13.16 -0.78
C ILE A 318 19.81 14.31 -1.22
N SER A 319 21.04 14.01 -1.65
CA SER A 319 21.94 15.03 -2.17
C SER A 319 21.35 15.74 -3.39
N LYS A 320 21.35 17.07 -3.38
CA LYS A 320 20.91 17.89 -4.52
C LYS A 320 21.65 17.60 -5.83
N SER A 321 22.89 17.11 -5.74
CA SER A 321 23.66 16.70 -6.93
C SER A 321 23.00 15.56 -7.70
N TYR A 322 22.23 14.69 -7.00
CA TYR A 322 21.54 13.57 -7.63
C TYR A 322 20.33 13.98 -8.46
N ILE A 323 19.74 15.15 -8.25
CA ILE A 323 18.69 15.70 -9.11
C ILE A 323 19.21 15.87 -10.55
N LYS A 324 20.36 16.58 -10.68
CA LYS A 324 20.99 16.78 -12.01
C LYS A 324 21.48 15.47 -12.60
N ARG A 325 22.03 14.59 -11.77
CA ARG A 325 22.56 13.30 -12.20
C ARG A 325 21.43 12.40 -12.74
N TYR A 326 20.32 12.28 -12.04
CA TYR A 326 19.18 11.49 -12.48
C TYR A 326 18.59 11.99 -13.80
N TYR A 327 18.38 13.31 -13.92
CA TYR A 327 17.94 13.93 -15.18
C TYR A 327 18.89 13.62 -16.34
N LYS A 328 20.20 13.72 -16.10
CA LYS A 328 21.23 13.39 -17.11
C LYS A 328 21.16 11.90 -17.50
N ASP A 329 21.03 11.02 -16.54
CA ASP A 329 20.93 9.56 -16.78
C ASP A 329 19.71 9.22 -17.62
N VAL A 330 18.54 9.79 -17.34
CA VAL A 330 17.33 9.62 -18.15
C VAL A 330 17.55 10.16 -19.56
N LYS A 331 18.11 11.35 -19.71
CA LYS A 331 18.38 11.97 -21.01
C LYS A 331 19.35 11.13 -21.86
N VAL A 332 20.40 10.59 -21.27
CA VAL A 332 21.39 9.73 -21.95
C VAL A 332 20.79 8.40 -22.37
N ARG A 333 19.98 7.77 -21.50
CA ARG A 333 19.42 6.43 -21.75
C ARG A 333 18.22 6.42 -22.70
N TYR A 334 17.36 7.45 -22.61
CA TYR A 334 16.06 7.47 -23.29
C TYR A 334 15.86 8.65 -24.24
N GLY A 335 16.81 9.57 -24.30
CA GLY A 335 16.79 10.73 -25.20
C GLY A 335 16.13 11.99 -24.60
N LYS A 336 16.33 13.13 -25.31
CA LYS A 336 15.85 14.45 -24.88
C LYS A 336 14.32 14.52 -24.75
N LYS A 337 13.57 13.92 -25.70
CA LYS A 337 12.08 13.93 -25.68
C LYS A 337 11.52 13.26 -24.43
N VAL A 338 12.04 12.08 -24.07
CA VAL A 338 11.64 11.35 -22.87
C VAL A 338 12.00 12.11 -21.60
N ALA A 339 13.19 12.70 -21.52
CA ALA A 339 13.57 13.53 -20.35
C ALA A 339 12.64 14.74 -20.19
N PHE A 340 12.18 15.35 -21.29
CA PHE A 340 11.21 16.46 -21.25
C PHE A 340 9.82 15.97 -20.82
N ALA A 341 9.36 14.83 -21.34
CA ALA A 341 8.10 14.21 -20.93
C ALA A 341 8.11 13.83 -19.44
N MET A 342 9.24 13.33 -18.93
CA MET A 342 9.43 13.09 -17.49
C MET A 342 9.24 14.38 -16.68
N VAL A 343 9.82 15.51 -17.08
CA VAL A 343 9.67 16.80 -16.38
C VAL A 343 8.20 17.25 -16.39
N ALA A 344 7.52 17.14 -17.54
CA ALA A 344 6.10 17.51 -17.67
C ALA A 344 5.19 16.66 -16.76
N LEU A 345 5.42 15.33 -16.74
CA LEU A 345 4.70 14.42 -15.84
C LEU A 345 5.03 14.66 -14.36
N THR A 346 6.29 15.00 -14.05
CA THR A 346 6.66 15.36 -12.66
C THR A 346 5.90 16.60 -12.21
N TYR A 347 5.80 17.63 -13.04
CA TYR A 347 4.99 18.81 -12.78
C TYR A 347 3.52 18.45 -12.54
N HIS A 348 2.95 17.63 -13.41
CA HIS A 348 1.58 17.10 -13.27
C HIS A 348 1.38 16.38 -11.92
N TYR A 349 2.28 15.47 -11.52
CA TYR A 349 2.16 14.75 -10.26
C TYR A 349 2.27 15.65 -9.04
N ILE A 350 3.14 16.67 -9.08
CA ILE A 350 3.26 17.65 -8.00
C ILE A 350 1.95 18.45 -7.86
N VAL A 351 1.38 18.93 -8.97
CA VAL A 351 0.11 19.67 -8.94
C VAL A 351 -1.05 18.80 -8.43
N ARG A 352 -1.08 17.51 -8.75
CA ARG A 352 -2.08 16.57 -8.19
C ARG A 352 -2.05 16.46 -6.66
N LEU A 353 -0.92 16.77 -6.01
CA LEU A 353 -0.82 16.73 -4.56
C LEU A 353 -1.67 17.82 -3.87
N ILE A 354 -2.06 18.88 -4.55
CA ILE A 354 -2.93 19.95 -4.03
C ILE A 354 -4.21 19.36 -3.43
N ARG A 355 -4.84 18.41 -4.12
CA ARG A 355 -6.06 17.74 -3.67
C ARG A 355 -5.95 17.05 -2.31
N TYR A 356 -4.80 16.46 -2.04
CA TYR A 356 -4.59 15.64 -0.84
C TYR A 356 -3.93 16.41 0.31
N ASN A 357 -3.51 17.65 0.07
CA ASN A 357 -2.64 18.39 0.96
C ASN A 357 -3.00 19.87 1.04
N LYS A 358 -4.30 20.19 1.18
CA LYS A 358 -4.79 21.57 1.31
C LYS A 358 -4.04 22.34 2.42
N ASP A 359 -3.84 21.70 3.57
CA ASP A 359 -3.10 22.28 4.71
C ASP A 359 -1.57 22.35 4.47
N GLN A 360 -1.08 21.81 3.36
CA GLN A 360 0.34 21.72 3.02
C GLN A 360 0.66 22.31 1.63
N LEU A 361 -0.16 23.25 1.15
CA LEU A 361 0.07 23.92 -0.13
C LEU A 361 1.48 24.50 -0.25
N GLN A 362 2.07 24.94 0.87
CA GLN A 362 3.45 25.39 0.92
C GLN A 362 4.45 24.31 0.48
N ASN A 363 4.19 23.04 0.80
CA ASN A 363 5.05 21.93 0.42
C ASN A 363 4.95 21.65 -1.10
N VAL A 364 3.75 21.77 -1.68
CA VAL A 364 3.54 21.68 -3.13
C VAL A 364 4.31 22.79 -3.85
N ASN A 365 4.15 24.04 -3.40
CA ASN A 365 4.84 25.19 -3.97
C ASN A 365 6.36 25.07 -3.85
N LYS A 366 6.86 24.50 -2.75
CA LYS A 366 8.29 24.23 -2.55
C LYS A 366 8.81 23.20 -3.57
N LEU A 367 8.07 22.12 -3.83
CA LEU A 367 8.46 21.14 -4.86
C LEU A 367 8.44 21.75 -6.26
N ILE A 368 7.43 22.57 -6.60
CA ILE A 368 7.37 23.27 -7.87
C ILE A 368 8.58 24.19 -8.03
N ALA A 369 8.92 24.98 -7.01
CA ALA A 369 10.07 25.88 -7.04
C ALA A 369 11.38 25.13 -7.26
N ILE A 370 11.59 23.98 -6.60
CA ILE A 370 12.76 23.12 -6.84
C ILE A 370 12.76 22.58 -8.28
N LEU A 371 11.63 22.08 -8.77
CA LEU A 371 11.54 21.60 -10.15
C LEU A 371 11.87 22.70 -11.16
N GLU A 372 11.38 23.91 -10.96
CA GLU A 372 11.65 25.06 -11.82
C GLU A 372 13.10 25.56 -11.70
N GLU A 373 13.72 25.51 -10.52
CA GLU A 373 15.16 25.78 -10.35
C GLU A 373 16.01 24.88 -11.24
N TYR A 374 15.71 23.58 -11.31
CA TYR A 374 16.50 22.62 -12.07
C TYR A 374 16.09 22.49 -13.53
N ASN A 375 14.82 22.77 -13.87
CA ASN A 375 14.23 22.51 -15.18
C ASN A 375 13.47 23.68 -15.80
N GLY A 376 13.64 24.91 -15.31
CA GLY A 376 12.91 26.08 -15.83
C GLY A 376 13.09 26.32 -17.31
N LYS A 377 14.31 26.07 -17.85
CA LYS A 377 14.59 26.18 -19.31
C LYS A 377 13.77 25.15 -20.10
N GLN A 378 13.71 23.91 -19.64
CA GLN A 378 12.95 22.82 -20.29
C GLN A 378 11.44 23.09 -20.23
N ILE A 379 10.94 23.56 -19.09
CA ILE A 379 9.53 23.92 -18.89
C ILE A 379 9.16 25.07 -19.85
N LYS A 380 10.00 26.10 -19.98
CA LYS A 380 9.78 27.20 -20.90
C LYS A 380 9.74 26.71 -22.36
N GLU A 381 10.73 25.88 -22.79
CA GLU A 381 10.78 25.30 -24.15
C GLU A 381 9.51 24.46 -24.46
N LEU A 382 8.91 23.79 -23.48
CA LEU A 382 7.69 23.03 -23.66
C LEU A 382 6.43 23.91 -23.76
N LEU A 383 6.40 25.06 -23.09
CA LEU A 383 5.25 25.98 -23.11
C LEU A 383 5.23 26.90 -24.34
N GLU A 384 6.35 27.04 -25.05
CA GLU A 384 6.48 27.82 -26.28
C GLU A 384 6.16 27.00 -27.55
N LYS A 385 5.94 25.69 -27.42
CA LYS A 385 5.46 24.79 -28.49
C LYS A 385 3.95 24.75 -28.58
#